data_2996d5c2efbf71f90cecc8e3d83a9797
#
_entry.id   2996d5c2efbf71f90cecc8e3d83a9797
#
_cell.length_a   1.000
_cell.length_b   1.000
_cell.length_c   1.000
_cell.angle_alpha   90.00
_cell.angle_beta   90.00
_cell.angle_gamma   90.00
#
_symmetry.space_group_name_H-M   'P 1'
#
loop_
_entity.id
_entity.type
_entity.pdbx_description
1 polymer ?
#
loop_
_entity_poly.entity_id
_entity_poly.type
_entity_poly.pdbx_seq_one_letter_code
_entity_poly.pdbx_strand_id
1 'polypeptide(L)'
;MQHELYNWEQLITSGQKLEMRKDIDNLIALGKYWDNSPPYQTNVNIFGEHGEHWTNLKMSFIWSCFAYMKQERQIKSVKSWGYKTNKSTVEDRDNYWHQHIREGSTVLSGVYYLHLPIAEENDLETAGTELAPHGVKMGGYYAPWRDGHWLIFPGQTWHRPGVLACEEDRYIVAADMEF
;
A
#
# COMPACT_ATOMS: atom_id res chain seq x y z
N MET A 1 -6.59 -13.96 12.02
CA MET A 1 -6.82 -13.51 10.64
C MET A 1 -5.52 -12.93 10.11
N GLN A 2 -5.14 -13.27 8.88
CA GLN A 2 -3.83 -12.86 8.34
C GLN A 2 -3.92 -11.55 7.55
N HIS A 3 -5.05 -11.28 6.91
CA HIS A 3 -5.33 -10.03 6.18
C HIS A 3 -6.85 -9.88 5.98
N GLU A 4 -7.29 -8.64 5.70
CA GLU A 4 -8.67 -8.31 5.30
C GLU A 4 -8.68 -7.19 4.27
N LEU A 5 -9.70 -7.19 3.38
CA LEU A 5 -9.96 -6.15 2.40
C LEU A 5 -11.15 -5.28 2.83
N TYR A 6 -10.98 -3.95 2.72
CA TYR A 6 -12.01 -2.96 3.06
C TYR A 6 -12.29 -2.04 1.88
N ASN A 7 -13.56 -1.99 1.48
CA ASN A 7 -14.05 -1.16 0.37
C ASN A 7 -14.36 0.27 0.85
N TRP A 8 -13.82 1.27 0.15
CA TRP A 8 -14.06 2.68 0.41
C TRP A 8 -14.44 3.48 -0.84
N GLU A 9 -14.89 2.81 -1.91
CA GLU A 9 -15.27 3.48 -3.18
C GLU A 9 -16.38 4.51 -3.02
N GLN A 10 -17.22 4.40 -1.99
CA GLN A 10 -18.25 5.40 -1.70
C GLN A 10 -17.68 6.69 -1.10
N LEU A 11 -16.56 6.62 -0.37
CA LEU A 11 -15.90 7.77 0.24
C LEU A 11 -14.84 8.38 -0.67
N ILE A 12 -14.15 7.55 -1.46
CA ILE A 12 -13.02 7.95 -2.30
C ILE A 12 -13.42 7.76 -3.76
N THR A 13 -13.79 8.86 -4.39
CA THR A 13 -14.28 8.88 -5.78
C THR A 13 -13.17 8.63 -6.80
N SER A 14 -13.54 8.26 -8.03
CA SER A 14 -12.57 8.13 -9.13
C SER A 14 -11.81 9.43 -9.42
N GLY A 15 -12.49 10.60 -9.27
CA GLY A 15 -11.84 11.90 -9.39
C GLY A 15 -10.76 12.12 -8.33
N GLN A 16 -11.05 11.80 -7.08
CA GLN A 16 -10.08 11.89 -5.98
C GLN A 16 -8.90 10.92 -6.18
N LYS A 17 -9.14 9.71 -6.68
CA LYS A 17 -8.05 8.76 -7.03
C LYS A 17 -7.14 9.33 -8.12
N LEU A 18 -7.69 10.00 -9.12
CA LEU A 18 -6.90 10.66 -10.15
C LEU A 18 -6.07 11.82 -9.61
N GLU A 19 -6.60 12.62 -8.68
CA GLU A 19 -5.85 13.68 -8.01
C GLU A 19 -4.69 13.13 -7.17
N MET A 20 -4.92 12.06 -6.41
CA MET A 20 -3.85 11.37 -5.65
C MET A 20 -2.71 10.88 -6.56
N ARG A 21 -3.03 10.33 -7.75
CA ARG A 21 -2.01 9.92 -8.73
C ARG A 21 -1.18 11.11 -9.20
N LYS A 22 -1.83 12.23 -9.53
CA LYS A 22 -1.14 13.49 -9.93
C LYS A 22 -0.25 14.02 -8.82
N ASP A 23 -0.71 13.96 -7.57
CA ASP A 23 0.09 14.41 -6.43
C ASP A 23 1.32 13.54 -6.22
N ILE A 24 1.20 12.21 -6.36
CA ILE A 24 2.35 11.31 -6.33
C ILE A 24 3.34 11.65 -7.46
N ASP A 25 2.87 11.84 -8.69
CA ASP A 25 3.72 12.25 -9.82
C ASP A 25 4.42 13.60 -9.57
N ASN A 26 3.72 14.56 -9.00
CA ASN A 26 4.29 15.86 -8.63
C ASN A 26 5.36 15.74 -7.56
N LEU A 27 5.15 14.92 -6.52
CA LEU A 27 6.14 14.67 -5.48
C LEU A 27 7.40 14.03 -6.08
N ILE A 28 7.24 13.07 -6.98
CA ILE A 28 8.35 12.43 -7.69
C ILE A 28 9.09 13.46 -8.56
N ALA A 29 8.38 14.28 -9.33
CA ALA A 29 8.97 15.32 -10.15
C ALA A 29 9.75 16.38 -9.34
N LEU A 30 9.35 16.60 -8.08
CA LEU A 30 10.06 17.48 -7.12
C LEU A 30 11.23 16.80 -6.41
N GLY A 31 11.56 15.55 -6.74
CA GLY A 31 12.62 14.79 -6.08
C GLY A 31 12.29 14.33 -4.66
N LYS A 32 11.00 14.31 -4.28
CA LYS A 32 10.54 13.89 -2.95
C LYS A 32 10.30 12.36 -2.89
N TYR A 33 11.33 11.59 -3.18
CA TYR A 33 11.32 10.12 -3.13
C TYR A 33 12.64 9.56 -2.61
N TRP A 34 12.65 8.27 -2.27
CA TRP A 34 13.86 7.57 -1.85
C TRP A 34 14.63 7.04 -3.05
N ASP A 35 15.92 7.37 -3.19
CA ASP A 35 16.76 7.00 -4.34
C ASP A 35 16.94 5.48 -4.51
N ASN A 36 16.80 4.73 -3.41
CA ASN A 36 16.93 3.27 -3.39
C ASN A 36 15.59 2.53 -3.42
N SER A 37 14.49 3.23 -3.67
CA SER A 37 13.17 2.60 -3.76
C SER A 37 12.88 2.11 -5.18
N PRO A 38 12.14 1.01 -5.31
CA PRO A 38 11.72 0.50 -6.61
C PRO A 38 10.29 0.93 -6.97
N PRO A 39 10.12 1.54 -8.09
CA PRO A 39 11.00 2.56 -8.66
C PRO A 39 10.85 3.91 -7.97
N TYR A 40 9.67 4.24 -7.38
CA TYR A 40 9.47 5.51 -6.68
C TYR A 40 8.59 5.35 -5.46
N GLN A 41 9.17 5.49 -4.27
CA GLN A 41 8.48 5.64 -2.99
C GLN A 41 8.64 7.06 -2.51
N THR A 42 7.54 7.78 -2.24
CA THR A 42 7.66 9.14 -1.68
C THR A 42 8.35 9.11 -0.32
N ASN A 43 9.19 10.12 -0.04
CA ASN A 43 9.90 10.26 1.24
C ASN A 43 9.21 11.22 2.21
N VAL A 44 7.96 11.57 1.93
CA VAL A 44 7.08 12.39 2.76
C VAL A 44 5.92 11.55 3.29
N ASN A 45 5.35 11.93 4.44
CA ASN A 45 4.10 11.35 4.91
C ASN A 45 2.95 11.89 4.06
N ILE A 46 2.48 11.10 3.10
CA ILE A 46 1.52 11.56 2.09
C ILE A 46 0.15 11.95 2.69
N PHE A 47 -0.21 11.41 3.87
CA PHE A 47 -1.40 11.84 4.60
C PHE A 47 -1.29 13.24 5.21
N GLY A 48 -0.10 13.84 5.17
CA GLY A 48 0.15 15.24 5.55
C GLY A 48 0.05 16.22 4.39
N GLU A 49 -0.08 15.74 3.15
CA GLU A 49 -0.27 16.58 1.98
C GLU A 49 -1.66 17.23 1.97
N HIS A 50 -1.78 18.35 1.26
CA HIS A 50 -3.01 19.10 1.19
C HIS A 50 -4.05 18.42 0.30
N GLY A 51 -5.30 18.43 0.73
CA GLY A 51 -6.44 17.95 -0.04
C GLY A 51 -7.39 17.07 0.76
N GLU A 52 -8.68 17.20 0.47
CA GLU A 52 -9.72 16.41 1.11
C GLU A 52 -9.54 14.91 0.83
N HIS A 53 -9.06 14.56 -0.37
CA HIS A 53 -8.80 13.17 -0.77
C HIS A 53 -7.77 12.49 0.15
N TRP A 54 -6.71 13.17 0.58
CA TRP A 54 -5.74 12.62 1.54
C TRP A 54 -6.33 12.47 2.94
N THR A 55 -7.17 13.41 3.36
CA THR A 55 -7.90 13.30 4.62
C THR A 55 -8.86 12.13 4.61
N ASN A 56 -9.63 11.95 3.54
CA ASN A 56 -10.56 10.84 3.36
C ASN A 56 -9.82 9.50 3.34
N LEU A 57 -8.69 9.42 2.62
CA LEU A 57 -7.88 8.22 2.56
C LEU A 57 -7.29 7.85 3.92
N LYS A 58 -6.77 8.82 4.67
CA LYS A 58 -6.28 8.63 6.04
C LYS A 58 -7.37 8.09 6.97
N MET A 59 -8.57 8.69 6.94
CA MET A 59 -9.68 8.25 7.78
C MET A 59 -10.15 6.85 7.41
N SER A 60 -10.22 6.53 6.11
CA SER A 60 -10.57 5.19 5.64
C SER A 60 -9.56 4.13 6.13
N PHE A 61 -8.26 4.46 6.15
CA PHE A 61 -7.22 3.60 6.70
C PHE A 61 -7.41 3.34 8.19
N ILE A 62 -7.60 4.40 8.98
CA ILE A 62 -7.79 4.31 10.43
C ILE A 62 -9.00 3.42 10.75
N TRP A 63 -10.13 3.64 10.09
CA TRP A 63 -11.34 2.84 10.31
C TRP A 63 -11.18 1.40 9.86
N SER A 64 -10.46 1.14 8.76
CA SER A 64 -10.13 -0.23 8.35
C SER A 64 -9.29 -0.95 9.40
N CYS A 65 -8.31 -0.27 10.00
CA CYS A 65 -7.51 -0.85 11.08
C CYS A 65 -8.35 -1.15 12.34
N PHE A 66 -9.26 -0.25 12.74
CA PHE A 66 -10.16 -0.51 13.87
C PHE A 66 -11.12 -1.66 13.59
N ALA A 67 -11.66 -1.74 12.38
CA ALA A 67 -12.51 -2.86 11.96
C ALA A 67 -11.75 -4.19 11.99
N TYR A 68 -10.49 -4.19 11.49
CA TYR A 68 -9.61 -5.36 11.53
C TYR A 68 -9.36 -5.84 12.97
N MET A 69 -9.08 -4.92 13.90
CA MET A 69 -8.85 -5.23 15.31
C MET A 69 -10.14 -5.54 16.08
N LYS A 70 -11.30 -5.18 15.53
CA LYS A 70 -12.61 -5.22 16.22
C LYS A 70 -12.66 -4.38 17.51
N GLN A 71 -11.83 -3.36 17.60
CA GLN A 71 -11.74 -2.43 18.72
C GLN A 71 -11.03 -1.14 18.34
N GLU A 72 -11.41 -0.05 18.97
CA GLU A 72 -10.63 1.19 18.92
C GLU A 72 -9.51 1.15 19.96
N ARG A 73 -8.37 1.74 19.60
CA ARG A 73 -7.20 1.88 20.47
C ARG A 73 -6.61 3.28 20.34
N GLN A 74 -5.83 3.68 21.31
CA GLN A 74 -5.06 4.91 21.23
C GLN A 74 -4.00 4.78 20.14
N ILE A 75 -4.08 5.66 19.15
CA ILE A 75 -3.13 5.73 18.05
C ILE A 75 -1.90 6.50 18.52
N LYS A 76 -0.71 5.92 18.40
CA LYS A 76 0.58 6.59 18.62
C LYS A 76 1.03 7.34 17.37
N SER A 77 0.99 6.69 16.22
CA SER A 77 1.40 7.31 14.96
C SER A 77 0.68 6.71 13.76
N VAL A 78 0.55 7.52 12.69
CA VAL A 78 0.14 7.06 11.36
C VAL A 78 1.14 7.62 10.36
N LYS A 79 1.74 6.74 9.55
CA LYS A 79 2.68 7.09 8.48
C LYS A 79 2.19 6.53 7.16
N SER A 80 2.50 7.20 6.06
CA SER A 80 2.06 6.76 4.75
C SER A 80 3.03 7.17 3.65
N TRP A 81 3.05 6.39 2.57
CA TRP A 81 3.88 6.59 1.40
C TRP A 81 3.07 6.34 0.14
N GLY A 82 3.29 7.16 -0.88
CA GLY A 82 2.83 6.87 -2.23
C GLY A 82 3.88 6.07 -2.98
N TYR A 83 3.42 5.10 -3.76
CA TYR A 83 4.29 4.34 -4.67
C TYR A 83 3.80 4.47 -6.10
N LYS A 84 4.76 4.71 -7.00
CA LYS A 84 4.60 4.55 -8.44
C LYS A 84 5.54 3.46 -8.91
N THR A 85 5.01 2.37 -9.44
CA THR A 85 5.77 1.21 -9.88
C THR A 85 5.59 1.02 -11.38
N ASN A 86 6.68 0.90 -12.12
CA ASN A 86 6.67 0.51 -13.51
C ASN A 86 6.84 -1.01 -13.64
N LYS A 87 6.95 -1.49 -14.89
CA LYS A 87 7.20 -2.89 -15.22
C LYS A 87 8.35 -3.48 -14.39
N SER A 88 8.13 -4.66 -13.85
CA SER A 88 9.10 -5.38 -13.01
C SER A 88 9.09 -6.87 -13.33
N THR A 89 10.24 -7.53 -13.17
CA THR A 89 10.36 -8.99 -13.24
C THR A 89 10.21 -9.64 -11.86
N VAL A 90 10.17 -10.97 -11.84
CA VAL A 90 10.18 -11.74 -10.58
C VAL A 90 11.48 -11.49 -9.82
N GLU A 91 12.62 -11.46 -10.53
CA GLU A 91 13.94 -11.24 -9.97
C GLU A 91 14.09 -9.86 -9.35
N ASP A 92 13.53 -8.83 -10.00
CA ASP A 92 13.59 -7.45 -9.50
C ASP A 92 12.97 -7.31 -8.10
N ARG A 93 11.97 -8.10 -7.77
CA ARG A 93 11.24 -7.99 -6.51
C ARG A 93 11.75 -8.93 -5.39
N ASP A 94 12.69 -9.82 -5.66
CA ASP A 94 13.20 -10.76 -4.64
C ASP A 94 13.86 -10.04 -3.46
N ASN A 95 14.41 -8.85 -3.70
CA ASN A 95 15.02 -8.02 -2.68
C ASN A 95 14.03 -7.13 -1.91
N TYR A 96 12.72 -7.17 -2.23
CA TYR A 96 11.71 -6.28 -1.64
C TYR A 96 10.93 -6.88 -0.48
N TRP A 97 11.28 -8.07 -0.03
CA TRP A 97 10.71 -8.63 1.18
C TRP A 97 11.07 -7.78 2.39
N HIS A 98 10.07 -7.26 3.09
CA HIS A 98 10.26 -6.44 4.29
C HIS A 98 9.11 -6.61 5.29
N GLN A 99 9.30 -6.06 6.48
CA GLN A 99 8.34 -6.03 7.59
C GLN A 99 8.36 -4.66 8.23
N HIS A 100 7.29 -4.31 8.91
CA HIS A 100 7.18 -3.10 9.71
C HIS A 100 7.06 -3.47 11.19
N ILE A 101 8.20 -3.62 11.85
CA ILE A 101 8.28 -3.97 13.27
C ILE A 101 8.74 -2.74 14.06
N ARG A 102 8.08 -2.48 15.18
CA ARG A 102 8.50 -1.50 16.17
C ARG A 102 8.50 -2.13 17.55
N GLU A 103 9.64 -2.06 18.23
CA GLU A 103 9.79 -2.60 19.57
C GLU A 103 8.77 -1.95 20.53
N GLY A 104 8.08 -2.78 21.30
CA GLY A 104 7.09 -2.33 22.27
C GLY A 104 5.77 -1.78 21.71
N SER A 105 5.53 -1.93 20.40
CA SER A 105 4.32 -1.45 19.76
C SER A 105 3.69 -2.50 18.85
N THR A 106 2.37 -2.42 18.71
CA THR A 106 1.62 -3.15 17.69
C THR A 106 1.52 -2.26 16.44
N VAL A 107 1.91 -2.79 15.30
CA VAL A 107 1.78 -2.10 14.00
C VAL A 107 0.79 -2.85 13.13
N LEU A 108 -0.15 -2.13 12.53
CA LEU A 108 -0.93 -2.59 11.39
C LEU A 108 -0.46 -1.88 10.14
N SER A 109 -0.23 -2.64 9.08
CA SER A 109 0.13 -2.14 7.77
C SER A 109 -1.05 -2.24 6.82
N GLY A 110 -1.12 -1.32 5.87
CA GLY A 110 -2.13 -1.32 4.82
C GLY A 110 -1.56 -0.95 3.47
N VAL A 111 -2.16 -1.52 2.43
CA VAL A 111 -1.92 -1.17 1.03
C VAL A 111 -3.25 -0.78 0.40
N TYR A 112 -3.36 0.47 -0.03
CA TYR A 112 -4.49 0.96 -0.81
C TYR A 112 -4.16 0.86 -2.29
N TYR A 113 -4.98 0.14 -3.03
CA TYR A 113 -4.82 -0.01 -4.46
C TYR A 113 -5.47 1.19 -5.15
N LEU A 114 -4.65 2.20 -5.43
CA LEU A 114 -5.07 3.45 -6.04
C LEU A 114 -5.33 3.29 -7.54
N HIS A 115 -4.45 2.56 -8.22
CA HIS A 115 -4.58 2.15 -9.61
C HIS A 115 -3.70 0.94 -9.91
N LEU A 116 -4.31 -0.14 -10.31
CA LEU A 116 -3.63 -1.31 -10.82
C LEU A 116 -4.04 -1.50 -12.28
N PRO A 117 -3.08 -1.46 -13.24
CA PRO A 117 -3.40 -1.62 -14.64
C PRO A 117 -4.04 -2.98 -14.93
N ILE A 118 -5.19 -2.96 -15.62
CA ILE A 118 -5.84 -4.18 -16.14
C ILE A 118 -5.35 -4.36 -17.57
N ALA A 119 -4.30 -5.16 -17.77
CA ALA A 119 -3.72 -5.46 -19.05
C ALA A 119 -3.59 -6.98 -19.22
N GLU A 120 -3.65 -7.47 -20.45
CA GLU A 120 -3.55 -8.90 -20.75
C GLU A 120 -2.22 -9.51 -20.30
N GLU A 121 -1.15 -8.69 -20.26
CA GLU A 121 0.19 -9.11 -19.82
C GLU A 121 0.27 -9.31 -18.29
N ASN A 122 -0.66 -8.71 -17.53
CA ASN A 122 -0.66 -8.85 -16.09
C ASN A 122 -1.40 -10.12 -15.68
N ASP A 123 -0.73 -10.91 -14.85
CA ASP A 123 -1.40 -11.92 -14.06
C ASP A 123 -2.10 -11.22 -12.88
N LEU A 124 -3.42 -11.07 -12.99
CA LEU A 124 -4.22 -10.37 -11.99
C LEU A 124 -4.19 -11.04 -10.61
N GLU A 125 -3.89 -12.34 -10.52
CA GLU A 125 -3.74 -13.02 -9.24
C GLU A 125 -2.45 -12.61 -8.53
N THR A 126 -1.39 -12.35 -9.28
CA THR A 126 -0.06 -12.07 -8.74
C THR A 126 0.32 -10.59 -8.73
N ALA A 127 -0.47 -9.71 -9.36
CA ALA A 127 -0.15 -8.29 -9.50
C ALA A 127 -0.34 -7.45 -8.21
N GLY A 128 -0.99 -7.99 -7.20
CA GLY A 128 -1.28 -7.30 -5.93
C GLY A 128 -0.10 -7.28 -4.96
N THR A 129 -0.32 -7.77 -3.75
CA THR A 129 0.70 -7.86 -2.68
C THR A 129 0.88 -9.32 -2.29
N GLU A 130 2.12 -9.79 -2.27
CA GLU A 130 2.46 -11.10 -1.75
C GLU A 130 2.75 -11.00 -0.25
N LEU A 131 2.13 -11.88 0.54
CA LEU A 131 2.25 -11.96 1.99
C LEU A 131 2.89 -13.29 2.40
N ALA A 132 3.84 -13.27 3.31
CA ALA A 132 4.48 -14.46 3.89
C ALA A 132 4.42 -14.42 5.44
N PRO A 133 3.25 -14.69 6.04
CA PRO A 133 3.03 -14.54 7.49
C PRO A 133 3.84 -15.53 8.34
N HIS A 134 4.29 -16.63 7.76
CA HIS A 134 5.12 -17.64 8.44
C HIS A 134 6.62 -17.51 8.08
N GLY A 135 6.99 -16.40 7.44
CA GLY A 135 8.35 -16.14 6.97
C GLY A 135 8.57 -16.54 5.51
N VAL A 136 9.48 -15.82 4.85
CA VAL A 136 9.74 -15.95 3.41
C VAL A 136 10.12 -17.37 2.99
N LYS A 137 10.86 -18.10 3.83
CA LYS A 137 11.29 -19.49 3.55
C LYS A 137 10.14 -20.50 3.51
N MET A 138 9.02 -20.20 4.13
CA MET A 138 7.82 -21.06 4.15
C MET A 138 6.90 -20.81 2.96
N GLY A 139 7.27 -19.88 2.08
CA GLY A 139 6.47 -19.44 0.96
C GLY A 139 5.44 -18.38 1.33
N GLY A 140 5.08 -17.56 0.35
CA GLY A 140 4.06 -16.54 0.45
C GLY A 140 2.79 -16.95 -0.33
N TYR A 141 1.79 -16.12 -0.24
CA TYR A 141 0.60 -16.15 -1.09
C TYR A 141 0.22 -14.74 -1.51
N TYR A 142 -0.39 -14.61 -2.68
CA TYR A 142 -0.88 -13.34 -3.16
C TYR A 142 -2.22 -13.02 -2.49
N ALA A 143 -2.25 -11.87 -1.80
CA ALA A 143 -3.48 -11.39 -1.21
C ALA A 143 -4.44 -10.92 -2.33
N PRO A 144 -5.75 -11.14 -2.19
CA PRO A 144 -6.72 -10.57 -3.11
C PRO A 144 -6.60 -9.04 -3.09
N TRP A 145 -6.86 -8.41 -4.23
CA TRP A 145 -6.81 -6.96 -4.36
C TRP A 145 -7.96 -6.43 -5.21
N ARG A 146 -8.30 -5.18 -5.01
CA ARG A 146 -9.21 -4.40 -5.86
C ARG A 146 -8.87 -2.93 -5.77
N ASP A 147 -8.99 -2.21 -6.89
CA ASP A 147 -8.92 -0.75 -6.90
C ASP A 147 -9.92 -0.17 -5.90
N GLY A 148 -9.51 0.86 -5.17
CA GLY A 148 -10.35 1.50 -4.17
C GLY A 148 -10.47 0.76 -2.83
N HIS A 149 -9.68 -0.30 -2.61
CA HIS A 149 -9.71 -1.09 -1.38
C HIS A 149 -8.40 -0.99 -0.60
N TRP A 150 -8.53 -1.00 0.73
CA TRP A 150 -7.41 -1.26 1.64
C TRP A 150 -7.24 -2.76 1.87
N LEU A 151 -6.04 -3.27 1.67
CA LEU A 151 -5.56 -4.53 2.22
C LEU A 151 -4.92 -4.25 3.57
N ILE A 152 -5.46 -4.77 4.68
CA ILE A 152 -4.93 -4.59 6.04
C ILE A 152 -4.35 -5.90 6.56
N PHE A 153 -3.16 -5.84 7.18
CA PHE A 153 -2.46 -6.98 7.75
C PHE A 153 -1.53 -6.54 8.90
N PRO A 154 -1.08 -7.48 9.78
CA PRO A 154 -0.12 -7.16 10.83
C PRO A 154 1.21 -6.71 10.24
N GLY A 155 1.81 -5.63 10.77
CA GLY A 155 3.06 -5.07 10.25
C GLY A 155 4.25 -6.05 10.30
N GLN A 156 4.22 -7.03 11.20
CA GLN A 156 5.21 -8.11 11.27
C GLN A 156 5.11 -9.15 10.15
N THR A 157 4.08 -9.07 9.30
CA THR A 157 3.94 -9.95 8.12
C THR A 157 4.98 -9.55 7.07
N TRP A 158 5.81 -10.48 6.64
CA TRP A 158 6.67 -10.28 5.49
C TRP A 158 5.82 -10.04 4.25
N HIS A 159 6.14 -9.01 3.50
CA HIS A 159 5.39 -8.67 2.30
C HIS A 159 6.27 -8.01 1.25
N ARG A 160 5.79 -8.06 0.00
CA ARG A 160 6.40 -7.40 -1.15
C ARG A 160 5.34 -7.10 -2.22
N PRO A 161 5.62 -6.17 -3.16
CA PRO A 161 4.73 -5.94 -4.30
C PRO A 161 4.69 -7.15 -5.23
N GLY A 162 3.57 -7.37 -5.89
CA GLY A 162 3.44 -8.32 -6.98
C GLY A 162 4.14 -7.85 -8.25
N VAL A 163 4.28 -8.73 -9.22
CA VAL A 163 4.86 -8.41 -10.55
C VAL A 163 3.92 -7.50 -11.32
N LEU A 164 4.48 -6.51 -11.99
CA LEU A 164 3.80 -5.69 -12.98
C LEU A 164 4.40 -5.99 -14.36
N ALA A 165 3.66 -6.68 -15.22
CA ALA A 165 4.15 -7.12 -16.51
C ALA A 165 3.94 -6.13 -17.64
N CYS A 166 2.96 -5.22 -17.51
CA CYS A 166 2.66 -4.19 -18.51
C CYS A 166 3.49 -2.92 -18.35
N GLU A 167 3.48 -2.06 -19.36
CA GLU A 167 4.19 -0.78 -19.35
C GLU A 167 3.43 0.34 -18.63
N GLU A 168 2.13 0.16 -18.32
CA GLU A 168 1.36 1.14 -17.57
C GLU A 168 1.75 1.11 -16.10
N ASP A 169 1.90 2.29 -15.49
CA ASP A 169 2.31 2.42 -14.08
C ASP A 169 1.21 1.99 -13.10
N ARG A 170 1.61 1.26 -12.07
CA ARG A 170 0.78 0.96 -10.90
C ARG A 170 0.99 2.03 -9.83
N TYR A 171 -0.10 2.47 -9.21
CA TYR A 171 -0.08 3.38 -8.06
C TYR A 171 -0.72 2.74 -6.85
N ILE A 172 -0.03 2.78 -5.73
CA ILE A 172 -0.55 2.38 -4.42
C ILE A 172 -0.21 3.43 -3.37
N VAL A 173 -0.96 3.41 -2.27
CA VAL A 173 -0.57 4.10 -1.04
C VAL A 173 -0.36 3.04 0.03
N ALA A 174 0.83 2.99 0.60
CA ALA A 174 1.10 2.16 1.77
C ALA A 174 1.00 3.02 3.04
N ALA A 175 0.53 2.43 4.13
CA ALA A 175 0.42 3.10 5.41
C ALA A 175 0.64 2.15 6.58
N ASP A 176 1.19 2.70 7.67
CA ASP A 176 1.34 2.04 8.95
C ASP A 176 0.59 2.81 10.04
N MET A 177 -0.08 2.08 10.93
CA MET A 177 -0.65 2.61 12.14
C MET A 177 -0.05 1.89 13.36
N GLU A 178 0.47 2.67 14.29
CA GLU A 178 1.12 2.21 15.52
C GLU A 178 0.22 2.48 16.74
N PHE A 179 0.15 1.50 17.65
CA PHE A 179 -0.65 1.52 18.87
C PHE A 179 0.20 1.37 20.13
#